data_a82fe1e3742080e3cd7cf06149ff3504
#
_entry.id   a82fe1e3742080e3cd7cf06149ff3504
#
_cell.length_a   1.000
_cell.length_b   1.000
_cell.length_c   1.000
_cell.angle_alpha   90.00
_cell.angle_beta   90.00
_cell.angle_gamma   90.00
#
_symmetry.space_group_name_H-M   'P 1'
#
loop_
_entity.id
_entity.type
_entity.pdbx_description
1 polymer ?
#
loop_
_entity_poly.entity_id
_entity_poly.type
_entity_poly.pdbx_seq_one_letter_code
_entity_poly.pdbx_strand_id
1 'polypeptide(L)'
;FKVGAALRDTRTGETIWDFPYSGDMGRCLVADIDPDSPGCEMWWYKGNAHSCTGADLGYGAGSSSMSYNMAVWFSNSLNRQLLDRSKIDAPKEKRVFTIYRYEVTTINSSKSNPCFYADIWGDWREEIIQVTSDQTELRLFTTWYPTDYKFPYLMSDHVYEMSALNQNIGYNQPTQLG
;
A
#
# COMPACT_ATOMS: atom_id res chain seq x y z
N PHE A 1 -1.71 -21.65 7.92
CA PHE A 1 -0.94 -22.00 6.73
C PHE A 1 0.52 -21.61 6.98
N LYS A 2 1.43 -22.58 6.93
CA LYS A 2 2.84 -22.40 7.29
C LYS A 2 3.73 -22.66 6.07
N VAL A 3 3.50 -21.92 5.01
CA VAL A 3 4.22 -22.16 3.75
C VAL A 3 5.17 -21.03 3.34
N GLY A 4 5.12 -19.87 3.99
CA GLY A 4 5.96 -18.73 3.63
C GLY A 4 5.32 -17.83 2.57
N ALA A 5 6.16 -17.18 1.75
CA ALA A 5 5.77 -16.37 0.61
C ALA A 5 6.16 -17.09 -0.69
N ALA A 6 5.38 -16.92 -1.74
CA ALA A 6 5.68 -17.50 -3.05
C ALA A 6 5.16 -16.61 -4.17
N LEU A 7 5.92 -16.52 -5.26
CA LEU A 7 5.46 -16.01 -6.55
C LEU A 7 5.09 -17.16 -7.46
N ARG A 8 3.90 -17.10 -8.06
CA ARG A 8 3.39 -18.12 -8.94
C ARG A 8 2.98 -17.54 -10.29
N ASP A 9 3.21 -18.31 -11.35
CA ASP A 9 2.64 -17.99 -12.65
C ASP A 9 1.11 -18.07 -12.58
N THR A 10 0.42 -17.03 -12.96
CA THR A 10 -1.04 -16.94 -12.86
C THR A 10 -1.78 -17.83 -13.86
N ARG A 11 -1.12 -18.28 -14.94
CA ARG A 11 -1.70 -19.15 -15.97
C ARG A 11 -1.55 -20.62 -15.64
N THR A 12 -0.39 -20.99 -15.09
CA THR A 12 -0.06 -22.40 -14.84
C THR A 12 -0.17 -22.79 -13.38
N GLY A 13 -0.10 -21.82 -12.44
CA GLY A 13 -0.02 -22.06 -11.01
C GLY A 13 1.36 -22.53 -10.54
N GLU A 14 2.33 -22.64 -11.43
CA GLU A 14 3.69 -23.08 -11.10
C GLU A 14 4.39 -22.06 -10.20
N THR A 15 5.17 -22.54 -9.25
CA THR A 15 5.98 -21.69 -8.37
C THR A 15 7.20 -21.20 -9.14
N ILE A 16 7.30 -19.87 -9.31
CA ILE A 16 8.47 -19.21 -9.92
C ILE A 16 9.59 -19.13 -8.89
N TRP A 17 9.27 -18.70 -7.67
CA TRP A 17 10.16 -18.77 -6.51
C TRP A 17 9.34 -18.84 -5.22
N ASP A 18 9.97 -19.28 -4.13
CA ASP A 18 9.36 -19.32 -2.82
C ASP A 18 10.37 -18.95 -1.70
N PHE A 19 9.81 -18.48 -0.62
CA PHE A 19 10.52 -18.18 0.62
C PHE A 19 9.86 -18.99 1.74
N PRO A 20 10.43 -20.14 2.11
CA PRO A 20 9.87 -20.98 3.16
C PRO A 20 9.90 -20.32 4.53
N TYR A 21 8.80 -20.37 5.25
CA TYR A 21 8.70 -19.85 6.60
C TYR A 21 7.69 -20.67 7.44
N SER A 22 8.04 -20.99 8.67
CA SER A 22 7.21 -21.84 9.51
C SER A 22 6.18 -21.10 10.37
N GLY A 23 6.24 -19.76 10.39
CA GLY A 23 5.33 -18.90 11.15
C GLY A 23 4.23 -18.28 10.30
N ASP A 24 3.44 -17.40 10.91
CA ASP A 24 2.49 -16.56 10.21
C ASP A 24 3.23 -15.42 9.50
N MET A 25 3.11 -15.34 8.19
CA MET A 25 3.67 -14.27 7.36
C MET A 25 2.76 -13.04 7.30
N GLY A 26 1.55 -13.15 7.78
CA GLY A 26 0.58 -12.07 7.73
C GLY A 26 0.19 -11.71 6.30
N ARG A 27 0.48 -10.49 5.90
CA ARG A 27 0.21 -9.97 4.55
C ARG A 27 1.48 -9.88 3.72
N CYS A 28 1.30 -9.85 2.43
CA CYS A 28 2.28 -9.40 1.45
C CYS A 28 1.72 -8.20 0.69
N LEU A 29 2.60 -7.43 0.09
CA LEU A 29 2.25 -6.31 -0.75
C LEU A 29 3.09 -6.36 -2.02
N VAL A 30 2.51 -5.91 -3.12
CA VAL A 30 3.16 -5.74 -4.41
C VAL A 30 2.87 -4.32 -4.88
N ALA A 31 3.91 -3.53 -5.13
CA ALA A 31 3.77 -2.19 -5.66
C ALA A 31 5.10 -1.70 -6.23
N ASP A 32 5.05 -0.79 -7.18
CA ASP A 32 6.23 -0.07 -7.66
C ASP A 32 6.61 1.02 -6.64
N ILE A 33 7.64 0.74 -5.83
CA ILE A 33 8.07 1.59 -4.72
C ILE A 33 9.53 2.03 -4.80
N ASP A 34 10.29 1.47 -5.73
CA ASP A 34 11.73 1.68 -5.85
C ASP A 34 12.11 2.21 -7.24
N PRO A 35 12.45 3.50 -7.37
CA PRO A 35 12.82 4.07 -8.67
C PRO A 35 14.08 3.45 -9.29
N ASP A 36 14.89 2.75 -8.49
CA ASP A 36 16.13 2.10 -8.94
C ASP A 36 15.90 0.66 -9.42
N SER A 37 14.69 0.10 -9.21
CA SER A 37 14.33 -1.27 -9.56
C SER A 37 13.16 -1.26 -10.55
N PRO A 38 13.33 -1.72 -11.79
CA PRO A 38 12.25 -1.70 -12.76
C PRO A 38 11.09 -2.65 -12.40
N GLY A 39 9.87 -2.12 -12.44
CA GLY A 39 8.65 -2.88 -12.15
C GLY A 39 8.28 -2.89 -10.67
N CYS A 40 7.32 -3.73 -10.31
CA CYS A 40 6.85 -3.76 -8.94
C CYS A 40 7.78 -4.56 -8.02
N GLU A 41 7.96 -4.09 -6.81
CA GLU A 41 8.56 -4.85 -5.72
C GLU A 41 7.50 -5.68 -5.01
N MET A 42 7.97 -6.79 -4.43
CA MET A 42 7.18 -7.69 -3.60
C MET A 42 7.81 -7.83 -2.23
N TRP A 43 7.03 -7.69 -1.17
CA TRP A 43 7.52 -7.89 0.19
C TRP A 43 6.43 -8.38 1.14
N TRP A 44 6.86 -8.85 2.29
CA TRP A 44 6.01 -9.40 3.34
C TRP A 44 6.58 -9.13 4.72
N TYR A 45 5.86 -9.52 5.74
CA TYR A 45 6.31 -9.41 7.13
C TYR A 45 7.69 -10.08 7.34
N LYS A 46 8.65 -9.33 7.86
CA LYS A 46 10.04 -9.74 8.09
C LYS A 46 10.89 -10.06 6.85
N GLY A 47 10.34 -9.96 5.66
CA GLY A 47 11.10 -10.14 4.43
C GLY A 47 11.68 -8.84 3.90
N ASN A 48 12.75 -8.93 3.12
CA ASN A 48 13.21 -7.83 2.29
C ASN A 48 12.26 -7.59 1.12
N ALA A 49 12.39 -6.44 0.48
CA ALA A 49 11.80 -6.20 -0.82
C ALA A 49 12.49 -7.08 -1.87
N HIS A 50 11.71 -7.65 -2.76
CA HIS A 50 12.18 -8.44 -3.91
C HIS A 50 11.70 -7.77 -5.19
N SER A 51 12.54 -7.74 -6.21
CA SER A 51 12.18 -7.22 -7.52
C SER A 51 11.10 -8.08 -8.18
N CYS A 52 10.56 -7.61 -9.30
CA CYS A 52 9.60 -8.37 -10.12
C CYS A 52 10.17 -9.71 -10.65
N THR A 53 11.48 -9.88 -10.67
CA THR A 53 12.16 -11.12 -11.04
C THR A 53 12.49 -12.01 -9.83
N GLY A 54 12.18 -11.59 -8.61
CA GLY A 54 12.43 -12.33 -7.38
C GLY A 54 13.80 -12.09 -6.75
N ALA A 55 14.62 -11.16 -7.27
CA ALA A 55 15.91 -10.84 -6.67
C ALA A 55 15.73 -10.09 -5.35
N ASP A 56 16.43 -10.50 -4.30
CA ASP A 56 16.44 -9.78 -3.01
C ASP A 56 17.16 -8.43 -3.16
N LEU A 57 16.45 -7.35 -2.86
CA LEU A 57 16.97 -5.98 -2.97
C LEU A 57 17.74 -5.51 -1.72
N GLY A 58 17.86 -6.35 -0.71
CA GLY A 58 18.69 -6.11 0.47
C GLY A 58 18.14 -5.07 1.45
N TYR A 59 16.89 -4.64 1.31
CA TYR A 59 16.26 -3.68 2.23
C TYR A 59 14.83 -4.08 2.59
N GLY A 60 14.31 -3.53 3.67
CA GLY A 60 12.93 -3.69 4.10
C GLY A 60 12.76 -4.50 5.37
N ALA A 61 13.45 -5.61 5.51
CA ALA A 61 13.32 -6.49 6.67
C ALA A 61 13.53 -5.73 8.00
N GLY A 62 12.51 -5.76 8.83
CA GLY A 62 12.55 -5.10 10.15
C GLY A 62 12.47 -3.56 10.12
N SER A 63 12.37 -2.94 8.96
CA SER A 63 12.22 -1.48 8.85
C SER A 63 10.81 -1.03 9.21
N SER A 64 10.70 -0.03 10.06
CA SER A 64 9.42 0.58 10.43
C SER A 64 8.80 1.43 9.31
N SER A 65 9.58 1.80 8.30
CA SER A 65 9.10 2.51 7.10
C SER A 65 8.65 1.56 5.99
N MET A 66 8.92 0.26 6.13
CA MET A 66 8.55 -0.74 5.13
C MET A 66 7.27 -1.48 5.55
N SER A 67 6.17 -0.76 5.58
CA SER A 67 4.86 -1.35 5.84
C SER A 67 4.45 -2.27 4.68
N TYR A 68 3.79 -3.37 5.01
CA TYR A 68 3.17 -4.31 4.04
C TYR A 68 1.65 -4.23 4.09
N ASN A 69 1.11 -3.10 4.52
CA ASN A 69 -0.32 -2.91 4.74
C ASN A 69 -1.03 -2.36 3.51
N MET A 70 -0.63 -1.18 3.04
CA MET A 70 -1.23 -0.49 1.89
C MET A 70 -0.17 0.30 1.13
N ALA A 71 -0.30 0.38 -0.18
CA ALA A 71 0.47 1.28 -1.03
C ALA A 71 -0.45 2.37 -1.60
N VAL A 72 0.05 3.59 -1.72
CA VAL A 72 -0.72 4.77 -2.09
C VAL A 72 0.09 5.71 -2.98
N TRP A 73 -0.51 6.28 -4.01
CA TRP A 73 0.05 7.39 -4.73
C TRP A 73 -0.31 8.71 -4.04
N PHE A 74 0.57 9.20 -3.20
CA PHE A 74 0.34 10.43 -2.42
C PHE A 74 1.34 11.55 -2.71
N SER A 75 2.40 11.29 -3.46
CA SER A 75 3.38 12.30 -3.85
C SER A 75 3.24 12.69 -5.32
N ASN A 76 4.23 13.38 -5.85
CA ASN A 76 4.36 13.67 -7.28
C ASN A 76 5.18 12.62 -8.04
N SER A 77 5.62 11.56 -7.38
CA SER A 77 6.37 10.45 -7.95
C SER A 77 5.42 9.39 -8.53
N LEU A 78 5.87 8.70 -9.56
CA LEU A 78 5.18 7.51 -10.09
C LEU A 78 5.32 6.29 -9.16
N ASN A 79 6.35 6.28 -8.32
CA ASN A 79 6.49 5.26 -7.28
C ASN A 79 5.48 5.49 -6.16
N ARG A 80 4.94 4.40 -5.64
CA ARG A 80 3.98 4.45 -4.53
C ARG A 80 4.68 4.65 -3.19
N GLN A 81 3.99 5.28 -2.29
CA GLN A 81 4.35 5.37 -0.88
C GLN A 81 3.57 4.34 -0.06
N LEU A 82 4.00 4.10 1.17
CA LEU A 82 3.41 3.10 2.04
C LEU A 82 2.55 3.74 3.12
N LEU A 83 1.26 3.49 3.05
CA LEU A 83 0.28 3.91 4.03
C LEU A 83 0.14 2.84 5.12
N ASP A 84 0.35 3.23 6.36
CA ASP A 84 0.10 2.37 7.52
C ASP A 84 -0.40 3.19 8.69
N ARG A 85 -1.50 2.76 9.29
CA ARG A 85 -2.15 3.53 10.35
C ARG A 85 -2.52 4.93 9.85
N SER A 86 -1.94 5.95 10.47
CA SER A 86 -2.14 7.35 10.11
C SER A 86 -0.81 7.99 9.74
N LYS A 87 -0.04 7.33 8.88
CA LYS A 87 1.26 7.80 8.38
C LYS A 87 1.53 7.30 6.98
N ILE A 88 2.28 8.08 6.21
CA ILE A 88 2.77 7.72 4.89
C ILE A 88 4.29 7.79 4.89
N ASP A 89 4.93 6.70 4.54
CA ASP A 89 6.38 6.57 4.44
C ASP A 89 6.78 6.27 2.99
N ALA A 90 7.92 6.78 2.53
CA ALA A 90 8.55 6.34 1.29
C ALA A 90 9.60 5.28 1.61
N PRO A 91 9.64 4.15 0.89
CA PRO A 91 10.70 3.16 1.04
C PRO A 91 12.08 3.79 0.84
N LYS A 92 13.08 3.35 1.62
CA LYS A 92 14.45 3.89 1.63
C LYS A 92 14.57 5.36 2.07
N GLU A 93 13.49 6.10 2.11
CA GLU A 93 13.46 7.52 2.44
C GLU A 93 12.89 7.76 3.82
N LYS A 94 12.20 8.85 3.97
CA LYS A 94 11.68 9.34 5.23
C LYS A 94 10.14 9.32 5.23
N ARG A 95 9.58 9.72 6.37
CA ARG A 95 8.19 10.04 6.52
C ARG A 95 7.77 11.11 5.52
N VAL A 96 6.84 10.77 4.62
CA VAL A 96 6.23 11.69 3.65
C VAL A 96 5.17 12.55 4.34
N PHE A 97 4.28 11.90 5.07
CA PHE A 97 3.20 12.62 5.73
C PHE A 97 2.78 11.96 7.05
N THR A 98 2.45 12.78 8.04
CA THR A 98 2.09 12.34 9.39
C THR A 98 0.64 12.69 9.68
N ILE A 99 -0.28 11.82 9.27
CA ILE A 99 -1.72 12.02 9.35
C ILE A 99 -2.20 12.10 10.81
N TYR A 100 -1.62 11.33 11.73
CA TYR A 100 -2.05 11.33 13.15
C TYR A 100 -1.87 12.67 13.88
N ARG A 101 -1.10 13.61 13.32
CA ARG A 101 -1.02 14.98 13.85
C ARG A 101 -2.32 15.78 13.71
N TYR A 102 -3.24 15.27 12.93
CA TYR A 102 -4.53 15.89 12.66
C TYR A 102 -5.67 15.23 13.46
N GLU A 103 -5.35 14.66 14.63
CA GLU A 103 -6.33 14.12 15.58
C GLU A 103 -7.27 13.07 14.97
N VAL A 104 -6.75 12.25 14.08
CA VAL A 104 -7.51 11.18 13.43
C VAL A 104 -7.06 9.81 13.89
N THR A 105 -7.92 8.83 13.68
CA THR A 105 -7.67 7.43 13.98
C THR A 105 -8.07 6.52 12.82
N THR A 106 -7.69 5.26 12.91
CA THR A 106 -8.07 4.21 11.96
C THR A 106 -9.37 3.55 12.39
N ILE A 107 -10.10 2.93 11.46
CA ILE A 107 -11.38 2.28 11.73
C ILE A 107 -11.28 0.93 12.46
N ASN A 108 -10.08 0.38 12.53
CA ASN A 108 -9.83 -0.86 13.28
C ASN A 108 -8.41 -0.87 13.85
N SER A 109 -8.22 -1.65 14.91
CA SER A 109 -6.93 -1.72 15.61
C SER A 109 -5.97 -2.76 14.99
N SER A 110 -6.49 -3.82 14.38
CA SER A 110 -5.65 -4.95 13.96
C SER A 110 -4.93 -4.72 12.64
N LYS A 111 -5.54 -4.01 11.72
CA LYS A 111 -4.99 -3.73 10.39
C LYS A 111 -4.79 -2.25 10.12
N SER A 112 -5.38 -1.42 10.97
CA SER A 112 -5.18 0.02 10.95
C SER A 112 -5.55 0.68 9.62
N ASN A 113 -6.70 0.27 9.08
CA ASN A 113 -7.21 0.81 7.83
C ASN A 113 -7.76 2.23 8.02
N PRO A 114 -7.64 3.11 7.02
CA PRO A 114 -8.43 4.34 6.96
C PRO A 114 -9.91 4.03 6.72
N CYS A 115 -10.77 5.01 6.79
CA CYS A 115 -12.17 4.85 6.38
C CYS A 115 -12.28 4.54 4.89
N PHE A 116 -11.45 5.22 4.08
CA PHE A 116 -11.39 5.03 2.63
C PHE A 116 -10.10 5.63 2.08
N TYR A 117 -9.58 5.11 0.97
CA TYR A 117 -8.58 5.78 0.15
C TYR A 117 -8.76 5.37 -1.32
N ALA A 118 -8.68 6.33 -2.21
CA ALA A 118 -8.74 6.15 -3.66
C ALA A 118 -8.43 7.47 -4.34
N ASP A 119 -8.30 7.48 -5.67
CA ASP A 119 -8.32 8.70 -6.48
C ASP A 119 -9.74 9.28 -6.48
N ILE A 120 -10.03 10.16 -5.51
CA ILE A 120 -11.35 10.77 -5.34
C ILE A 120 -11.49 12.03 -6.19
N TRP A 121 -10.40 12.81 -6.29
CA TRP A 121 -10.38 14.06 -7.05
C TRP A 121 -10.22 13.90 -8.56
N GLY A 122 -9.78 12.71 -9.01
CA GLY A 122 -9.57 12.43 -10.42
C GLY A 122 -8.25 12.98 -10.95
N ASP A 123 -7.27 13.15 -10.11
CA ASP A 123 -5.94 13.64 -10.47
C ASP A 123 -4.87 12.55 -10.45
N TRP A 124 -5.27 11.29 -10.38
CA TRP A 124 -4.52 10.02 -10.24
C TRP A 124 -3.86 9.79 -8.88
N ARG A 125 -3.75 10.81 -8.06
CA ARG A 125 -3.23 10.62 -6.70
C ARG A 125 -4.37 10.29 -5.76
N GLU A 126 -4.04 9.50 -4.76
CA GLU A 126 -5.07 8.90 -3.92
C GLU A 126 -5.27 9.73 -2.64
N GLU A 127 -6.50 10.14 -2.43
CA GLU A 127 -6.93 10.78 -1.19
C GLU A 127 -7.19 9.74 -0.11
N ILE A 128 -7.02 10.17 1.14
CA ILE A 128 -7.21 9.33 2.31
C ILE A 128 -8.26 9.96 3.21
N ILE A 129 -9.28 9.19 3.56
CA ILE A 129 -10.31 9.62 4.54
C ILE A 129 -10.09 8.88 5.84
N GLN A 130 -9.96 9.63 6.94
CA GLN A 130 -9.92 9.08 8.30
C GLN A 130 -10.91 9.80 9.20
N VAL A 131 -11.44 9.08 10.18
CA VAL A 131 -12.31 9.61 11.21
C VAL A 131 -11.49 10.31 12.29
N THR A 132 -12.01 11.40 12.86
CA THR A 132 -11.39 12.04 14.02
C THR A 132 -11.41 11.11 15.24
N SER A 133 -10.49 11.33 16.17
CA SER A 133 -10.36 10.48 17.36
C SER A 133 -11.61 10.50 18.26
N ASP A 134 -12.38 11.59 18.24
CA ASP A 134 -13.68 11.73 18.90
C ASP A 134 -14.87 11.22 18.08
N GLN A 135 -14.61 10.75 16.85
CA GLN A 135 -15.58 10.17 15.91
C GLN A 135 -16.70 11.13 15.46
N THR A 136 -16.45 12.42 15.49
CA THR A 136 -17.46 13.44 15.12
C THR A 136 -17.31 13.91 13.68
N GLU A 137 -16.13 13.77 13.08
CA GLU A 137 -15.81 14.27 11.75
C GLU A 137 -15.07 13.23 10.91
N LEU A 138 -15.16 13.38 9.59
CA LEU A 138 -14.27 12.76 8.63
C LEU A 138 -13.30 13.79 8.08
N ARG A 139 -12.02 13.47 8.06
CA ARG A 139 -10.98 14.33 7.49
C ARG A 139 -10.44 13.70 6.21
N LEU A 140 -10.48 14.49 5.15
CA LEU A 140 -9.92 14.14 3.85
C LEU A 140 -8.50 14.71 3.76
N PHE A 141 -7.56 13.84 3.39
CA PHE A 141 -6.16 14.21 3.16
C PHE A 141 -5.85 14.04 1.69
N THR A 142 -5.41 15.12 1.07
CA THR A 142 -4.94 15.16 -0.32
C THR A 142 -3.53 15.72 -0.38
N THR A 143 -2.81 15.43 -1.45
CA THR A 143 -1.50 15.99 -1.68
C THR A 143 -1.59 17.36 -2.35
N TRP A 144 -0.66 18.24 -2.04
CA TRP A 144 -0.52 19.55 -2.68
C TRP A 144 0.72 19.62 -3.59
N TYR A 145 1.48 18.53 -3.69
CA TYR A 145 2.65 18.50 -4.55
C TYR A 145 2.26 18.65 -6.03
N PRO A 146 2.84 19.62 -6.76
CA PRO A 146 2.61 19.71 -8.19
C PRO A 146 3.22 18.50 -8.91
N THR A 147 2.58 18.06 -9.97
CA THR A 147 3.07 16.97 -10.82
C THR A 147 2.85 17.31 -12.29
N ASP A 148 3.81 16.91 -13.14
CA ASP A 148 3.71 17.00 -14.59
C ASP A 148 3.03 15.76 -15.22
N TYR A 149 2.87 14.70 -14.42
CA TYR A 149 2.21 13.47 -14.86
C TYR A 149 0.69 13.63 -14.90
N LYS A 150 0.08 13.07 -15.94
CA LYS A 150 -1.37 13.05 -16.12
C LYS A 150 -1.80 11.65 -16.50
N PHE A 151 -2.71 11.11 -15.75
CA PHE A 151 -3.34 9.83 -16.01
C PHE A 151 -4.86 10.02 -16.13
N PRO A 152 -5.56 9.10 -16.79
CA PRO A 152 -7.01 9.01 -16.67
C PRO A 152 -7.42 8.88 -15.19
N TYR A 153 -8.63 9.33 -14.89
CA TYR A 153 -9.25 9.11 -13.59
C TYR A 153 -9.21 7.61 -13.23
N LEU A 154 -8.55 7.24 -12.16
CA LEU A 154 -8.29 5.84 -11.84
C LEU A 154 -9.59 5.05 -11.58
N MET A 155 -10.60 5.68 -10.99
CA MET A 155 -11.92 5.06 -10.80
C MET A 155 -12.67 4.79 -12.12
N SER A 156 -12.17 5.26 -13.28
CA SER A 156 -12.70 4.86 -14.59
C SER A 156 -12.23 3.46 -15.03
N ASP A 157 -11.19 2.92 -14.40
CA ASP A 157 -10.82 1.52 -14.54
C ASP A 157 -11.70 0.66 -13.62
N HIS A 158 -12.41 -0.30 -14.21
CA HIS A 158 -13.37 -1.12 -13.46
C HIS A 158 -12.71 -1.96 -12.35
N VAL A 159 -11.48 -2.43 -12.56
CA VAL A 159 -10.78 -3.23 -11.54
C VAL A 159 -10.40 -2.35 -10.36
N TYR A 160 -9.89 -1.15 -10.63
CA TYR A 160 -9.58 -0.17 -9.60
C TYR A 160 -10.83 0.25 -8.83
N GLU A 161 -11.91 0.60 -9.55
CA GLU A 161 -13.20 0.97 -8.95
C GLU A 161 -13.73 -0.12 -8.02
N MET A 162 -13.79 -1.38 -8.49
CA MET A 162 -14.25 -2.50 -7.68
C MET A 162 -13.35 -2.76 -6.48
N SER A 163 -12.04 -2.60 -6.63
CA SER A 163 -11.11 -2.69 -5.51
C SER A 163 -11.35 -1.60 -4.49
N ALA A 164 -11.55 -0.35 -4.92
CA ALA A 164 -11.86 0.76 -4.03
C ALA A 164 -13.18 0.55 -3.29
N LEU A 165 -14.25 0.14 -4.00
CA LEU A 165 -15.57 -0.13 -3.40
C LEU A 165 -15.56 -1.29 -2.41
N ASN A 166 -14.65 -2.24 -2.56
CA ASN A 166 -14.51 -3.38 -1.65
C ASN A 166 -13.81 -3.03 -0.33
N GLN A 167 -13.32 -1.83 -0.16
CA GLN A 167 -12.79 -1.39 1.13
C GLN A 167 -13.87 -1.52 2.20
N ASN A 168 -13.51 -2.07 3.34
CA ASN A 168 -14.40 -2.28 4.48
C ASN A 168 -15.52 -3.33 4.31
N ILE A 169 -15.61 -4.04 3.18
CA ILE A 169 -16.60 -5.11 3.02
C ILE A 169 -16.19 -6.37 3.77
N GLY A 170 -14.92 -6.72 3.75
CA GLY A 170 -14.42 -7.91 4.43
C GLY A 170 -13.73 -7.62 5.75
N TYR A 171 -13.33 -8.66 6.45
CA TYR A 171 -12.55 -8.55 7.67
C TYR A 171 -11.17 -7.94 7.39
N ASN A 172 -11.05 -6.65 7.68
CA ASN A 172 -9.75 -5.97 7.65
C ASN A 172 -8.91 -6.26 6.40
N GLN A 173 -9.54 -6.24 5.24
CA GLN A 173 -8.84 -6.41 3.98
C GLN A 173 -8.49 -5.03 3.42
N PRO A 174 -7.23 -4.59 3.50
CA PRO A 174 -6.81 -3.40 2.77
C PRO A 174 -6.96 -3.65 1.28
N THR A 175 -7.42 -2.66 0.59
CA THR A 175 -7.54 -2.70 -0.85
C THR A 175 -6.16 -2.72 -1.49
N GLN A 176 -5.98 -3.55 -2.48
CA GLN A 176 -4.83 -3.56 -3.36
C GLN A 176 -5.21 -2.76 -4.60
N LEU A 177 -4.93 -1.47 -4.59
CA LEU A 177 -5.19 -0.59 -5.71
C LEU A 177 -4.01 -0.62 -6.69
N GLY A 178 -4.28 -0.90 -7.95
CA GLY A 178 -3.32 -0.84 -9.03
C GLY A 178 -2.99 -2.15 -9.69
#